data_84244582807b37368d2ea4bb352cde9a
#
_entry.id   84244582807b37368d2ea4bb352cde9a
#
_cell.length_a   1.000
_cell.length_b   1.000
_cell.length_c   1.000
_cell.angle_alpha   90.00
_cell.angle_beta   90.00
_cell.angle_gamma   90.00
#
_symmetry.space_group_name_H-M   'P 1'
#
loop_
_entity.id
_entity.type
_entity.pdbx_description
1 polymer ?
#
loop_
_entity_poly.entity_id
_entity_poly.type
_entity_poly.pdbx_seq_one_letter_code
_entity_poly.pdbx_strand_id
1 'polypeptide(L)'
;TILISTQHTAEVDGISDEQGIRERITEDLWTHVVEPATADLTLKPSREATKYLVNPTGKFVVGGPQGDAGLTGRKIIVDTYGGYARHGGGAFSGKDPTKVDRSAAYAARYVAKCLVAAGLAERAEVQLSYAIGVAKPVSILVESFGTSALANDALTALVQEHFDLRPGAIIETFGLCNLPQQRGGRFYQDTAAYGHF
;
A
#
# COMPACT_ATOMS: atom_id res chain seq x y z
N THR A 1 -2.00 -10.13 18.09
CA THR A 1 -3.33 -9.52 18.20
C THR A 1 -4.04 -9.57 16.85
N ILE A 2 -5.31 -9.96 16.84
CA ILE A 2 -6.21 -9.86 15.68
C ILE A 2 -7.35 -8.92 16.07
N LEU A 3 -7.62 -7.91 15.24
CA LEU A 3 -8.73 -6.98 15.39
C LEU A 3 -9.60 -7.04 14.14
N ILE A 4 -10.90 -7.27 14.31
CA ILE A 4 -11.87 -7.23 13.22
C ILE A 4 -12.98 -6.27 13.57
N SER A 5 -13.28 -5.35 12.65
CA SER A 5 -14.45 -4.49 12.70
C SER A 5 -15.36 -4.85 11.52
N THR A 6 -16.58 -5.29 11.82
CA THR A 6 -17.52 -5.73 10.78
C THR A 6 -18.92 -5.20 11.05
N GLN A 7 -19.57 -4.72 9.98
CA GLN A 7 -20.97 -4.34 10.04
C GLN A 7 -21.86 -5.57 10.19
N HIS A 8 -22.95 -5.41 10.93
CA HIS A 8 -23.95 -6.44 11.14
C HIS A 8 -25.36 -5.83 11.19
N THR A 9 -26.38 -6.65 11.09
CA THR A 9 -27.76 -6.23 11.29
C THR A 9 -28.04 -5.88 12.77
N ALA A 10 -29.10 -5.15 13.04
CA ALA A 10 -29.48 -4.80 14.41
C ALA A 10 -29.77 -6.02 15.30
N GLU A 11 -30.13 -7.14 14.65
CA GLU A 11 -30.33 -8.44 15.26
C GLU A 11 -29.56 -9.51 14.46
N VAL A 12 -28.92 -10.45 15.15
CA VAL A 12 -28.16 -11.56 14.57
C VAL A 12 -28.67 -12.85 15.19
N ASP A 13 -29.23 -13.76 14.39
CA ASP A 13 -29.78 -15.04 14.82
C ASP A 13 -30.80 -14.93 15.98
N GLY A 14 -31.65 -13.87 15.96
CA GLY A 14 -32.62 -13.59 17.02
C GLY A 14 -32.02 -12.93 18.28
N ILE A 15 -30.75 -12.61 18.28
CA ILE A 15 -30.05 -11.92 19.38
C ILE A 15 -30.01 -10.42 19.07
N SER A 16 -30.54 -9.61 19.99
CA SER A 16 -30.57 -8.14 19.82
C SER A 16 -29.72 -7.37 20.84
N ASP A 17 -29.26 -8.02 21.88
CA ASP A 17 -28.36 -7.38 22.84
C ASP A 17 -26.91 -7.33 22.28
N GLU A 18 -26.17 -6.31 22.72
CA GLU A 18 -24.83 -6.03 22.17
C GLU A 18 -23.81 -7.13 22.48
N GLN A 19 -23.87 -7.67 23.67
CA GLN A 19 -22.91 -8.68 24.11
C GLN A 19 -23.14 -9.99 23.35
N GLY A 20 -24.38 -10.46 23.28
CA GLY A 20 -24.73 -11.70 22.57
C GLY A 20 -24.41 -11.61 21.07
N ILE A 21 -24.72 -10.48 20.43
CA ILE A 21 -24.32 -10.24 19.03
C ILE A 21 -22.81 -10.32 18.86
N ARG A 22 -22.04 -9.69 19.74
CA ARG A 22 -20.58 -9.70 19.68
C ARG A 22 -20.01 -11.11 19.86
N GLU A 23 -20.50 -11.85 20.83
CA GLU A 23 -20.08 -13.23 21.06
C GLU A 23 -20.36 -14.11 19.85
N ARG A 24 -21.56 -14.01 19.28
CA ARG A 24 -21.95 -14.76 18.07
C ARG A 24 -21.05 -14.45 16.87
N ILE A 25 -20.86 -13.17 16.54
CA ILE A 25 -20.02 -12.73 15.44
C ILE A 25 -18.55 -13.10 15.68
N THR A 26 -18.08 -13.04 16.92
CA THR A 26 -16.69 -13.42 17.27
C THR A 26 -16.40 -14.87 16.93
N GLU A 27 -17.35 -15.77 17.20
CA GLU A 27 -17.23 -17.18 16.87
C GLU A 27 -17.20 -17.40 15.35
N ASP A 28 -18.16 -16.81 14.64
CA ASP A 28 -18.26 -16.94 13.18
C ASP A 28 -17.02 -16.40 12.45
N LEU A 29 -16.52 -15.25 12.88
CA LEU A 29 -15.33 -14.67 12.28
C LEU A 29 -14.06 -15.47 12.54
N TRP A 30 -13.96 -16.09 13.71
CA TRP A 30 -12.82 -16.99 13.95
C TRP A 30 -12.85 -18.16 12.98
N THR A 31 -13.96 -18.88 12.92
CA THR A 31 -14.12 -20.10 12.12
C THR A 31 -14.08 -19.85 10.61
N HIS A 32 -14.74 -18.77 10.16
CA HIS A 32 -14.95 -18.54 8.72
C HIS A 32 -13.99 -17.53 8.10
N VAL A 33 -13.24 -16.78 8.91
CA VAL A 33 -12.30 -15.76 8.42
C VAL A 33 -10.87 -16.02 8.92
N VAL A 34 -10.66 -16.10 10.24
CA VAL A 34 -9.31 -16.19 10.79
C VAL A 34 -8.65 -17.55 10.45
N GLU A 35 -9.33 -18.65 10.70
CA GLU A 35 -8.79 -19.98 10.41
C GLU A 35 -8.47 -20.17 8.94
N PRO A 36 -9.39 -19.89 7.98
CA PRO A 36 -9.05 -20.04 6.56
C PRO A 36 -7.94 -19.08 6.10
N ALA A 37 -7.95 -17.83 6.56
CA ALA A 37 -6.96 -16.82 6.16
C ALA A 37 -5.54 -17.14 6.67
N THR A 38 -5.41 -17.96 7.69
CA THR A 38 -4.14 -18.34 8.31
C THR A 38 -3.76 -19.80 8.07
N ALA A 39 -4.53 -20.52 7.26
CA ALA A 39 -4.37 -21.95 7.05
C ALA A 39 -2.96 -22.34 6.55
N ASP A 40 -2.38 -21.52 5.67
CA ASP A 40 -1.07 -21.75 5.05
C ASP A 40 0.11 -21.19 5.83
N LEU A 41 -0.12 -20.55 6.99
CA LEU A 41 0.96 -20.01 7.79
C LEU A 41 1.70 -21.12 8.54
N THR A 42 3.03 -21.03 8.59
CA THR A 42 3.87 -21.93 9.38
C THR A 42 3.60 -21.79 10.88
N LEU A 43 3.37 -20.56 11.35
CA LEU A 43 2.96 -20.25 12.73
C LEU A 43 1.52 -19.75 12.71
N LYS A 44 0.58 -20.61 13.08
CA LYS A 44 -0.85 -20.27 13.13
C LYS A 44 -1.20 -19.57 14.45
N PRO A 45 -2.09 -18.58 14.43
CA PRO A 45 -2.62 -18.02 15.67
C PRO A 45 -3.45 -19.08 16.41
N SER A 46 -3.23 -19.23 17.71
CA SER A 46 -4.14 -20.00 18.55
C SER A 46 -5.12 -19.05 19.24
N ARG A 47 -6.34 -19.52 19.47
CA ARG A 47 -7.39 -18.70 20.07
C ARG A 47 -7.04 -18.26 21.50
N GLU A 48 -6.36 -19.14 22.26
CA GLU A 48 -5.95 -18.89 23.64
C GLU A 48 -4.79 -17.90 23.76
N ALA A 49 -3.83 -17.97 22.82
CA ALA A 49 -2.64 -17.12 22.85
C ALA A 49 -2.81 -15.82 22.06
N THR A 50 -3.90 -15.68 21.30
CA THR A 50 -4.15 -14.50 20.47
C THR A 50 -5.09 -13.52 21.15
N LYS A 51 -4.64 -12.28 21.35
CA LYS A 51 -5.55 -11.20 21.71
C LYS A 51 -6.49 -10.94 20.53
N TYR A 52 -7.74 -11.38 20.65
CA TYR A 52 -8.75 -11.30 19.59
C TYR A 52 -9.84 -10.31 19.98
N LEU A 53 -10.05 -9.30 19.14
CA LEU A 53 -10.98 -8.20 19.36
C LEU A 53 -11.93 -8.08 18.16
N VAL A 54 -13.23 -8.13 18.43
CA VAL A 54 -14.28 -7.96 17.43
C VAL A 54 -15.20 -6.82 17.88
N ASN A 55 -15.41 -5.84 16.99
CA ASN A 55 -16.24 -4.66 17.26
C ASN A 55 -16.05 -4.08 18.67
N PRO A 56 -14.82 -3.71 19.08
CA PRO A 56 -14.54 -3.34 20.46
C PRO A 56 -15.27 -2.05 20.92
N THR A 57 -15.79 -1.26 19.98
CA THR A 57 -16.55 -0.04 20.24
C THR A 57 -18.06 -0.27 20.39
N GLY A 58 -18.52 -1.51 20.26
CA GLY A 58 -19.93 -1.87 20.37
C GLY A 58 -20.59 -2.26 19.06
N LYS A 59 -21.90 -2.07 18.95
CA LYS A 59 -22.67 -2.39 17.74
C LYS A 59 -22.21 -1.60 16.53
N PHE A 60 -22.06 -2.30 15.38
CA PHE A 60 -21.72 -1.69 14.11
C PHE A 60 -22.84 -1.96 13.08
N VAL A 61 -23.98 -1.28 13.24
CA VAL A 61 -25.17 -1.45 12.37
C VAL A 61 -25.12 -0.50 11.18
N VAL A 62 -24.68 0.74 11.38
CA VAL A 62 -24.59 1.73 10.30
C VAL A 62 -23.15 1.75 9.78
N GLY A 63 -22.97 1.33 8.53
CA GLY A 63 -21.67 1.30 7.85
C GLY A 63 -21.79 1.67 6.38
N GLY A 64 -20.70 1.46 5.63
CA GLY A 64 -20.62 1.84 4.22
C GLY A 64 -20.77 3.36 4.02
N PRO A 65 -21.20 3.81 2.83
CA PRO A 65 -21.31 5.24 2.49
C PRO A 65 -22.25 6.04 3.40
N GLN A 66 -23.20 5.38 4.06
CA GLN A 66 -24.09 6.03 5.02
C GLN A 66 -23.36 6.40 6.32
N GLY A 67 -22.43 5.54 6.77
CA GLY A 67 -21.61 5.81 7.96
C GLY A 67 -20.44 6.74 7.65
N ASP A 68 -19.74 6.47 6.56
CA ASP A 68 -18.62 7.27 6.06
C ASP A 68 -18.49 7.06 4.54
N ALA A 69 -18.78 8.09 3.76
CA ALA A 69 -18.66 8.02 2.31
C ALA A 69 -17.22 7.77 1.83
N GLY A 70 -16.24 8.07 2.68
CA GLY A 70 -14.83 7.95 2.35
C GLY A 70 -14.36 8.98 1.33
N LEU A 71 -13.05 9.09 1.16
CA LEU A 71 -12.42 9.91 0.14
C LEU A 71 -11.22 9.17 -0.42
N THR A 72 -11.00 9.23 -1.74
CA THR A 72 -9.78 8.68 -2.34
C THR A 72 -8.54 9.42 -1.84
N GLY A 73 -7.42 8.72 -1.71
CA GLY A 73 -6.15 9.29 -1.28
C GLY A 73 -6.09 9.72 0.19
N ARG A 74 -6.98 9.23 1.03
CA ARG A 74 -6.97 9.48 2.49
C ARG A 74 -6.37 8.32 3.29
N LYS A 75 -5.91 7.27 2.62
CA LYS A 75 -5.24 6.10 3.20
C LYS A 75 -3.91 5.82 2.49
N ILE A 76 -3.11 6.88 2.27
CA ILE A 76 -1.90 6.85 1.45
C ILE A 76 -0.84 5.85 1.94
N ILE A 77 -0.78 5.58 3.22
CA ILE A 77 0.14 4.59 3.81
C ILE A 77 -0.36 3.17 3.54
N VAL A 78 -1.67 2.92 3.66
CA VAL A 78 -2.28 1.62 3.30
C VAL A 78 -2.18 1.38 1.79
N ASP A 79 -2.36 2.42 0.99
CA ASP A 79 -2.26 2.36 -0.48
C ASP A 79 -0.84 2.00 -0.96
N THR A 80 0.17 2.11 -0.11
CA THR A 80 1.59 1.95 -0.47
C THR A 80 2.27 0.85 0.35
N TYR A 81 3.04 1.21 1.39
CA TYR A 81 3.94 0.28 2.09
C TYR A 81 3.50 -0.08 3.51
N GLY A 82 2.33 0.38 3.97
CA GLY A 82 1.81 0.07 5.30
C GLY A 82 2.66 0.58 6.47
N GLY A 83 3.53 1.56 6.22
CA GLY A 83 4.48 2.10 7.20
C GLY A 83 5.86 1.41 7.20
N TYR A 84 6.09 0.43 6.31
CA TYR A 84 7.40 -0.23 6.21
C TYR A 84 8.46 0.66 5.57
N ALA A 85 8.10 1.48 4.59
CA ALA A 85 8.96 2.46 3.95
C ALA A 85 8.43 3.89 4.17
N ARG A 86 9.29 4.88 3.94
CA ARG A 86 8.92 6.29 4.01
C ARG A 86 7.96 6.64 2.88
N HIS A 87 7.13 7.67 3.12
CA HIS A 87 6.16 8.17 2.15
C HIS A 87 6.27 9.69 2.01
N GLY A 88 6.21 10.19 0.79
CA GLY A 88 6.31 11.62 0.50
C GLY A 88 5.04 12.44 0.79
N GLY A 89 3.92 11.78 1.12
CA GLY A 89 2.65 12.43 1.48
C GLY A 89 1.66 12.59 0.32
N GLY A 90 2.07 12.37 -0.93
CA GLY A 90 1.22 12.51 -2.10
C GLY A 90 0.29 11.32 -2.33
N ALA A 91 -1.01 11.56 -2.53
CA ALA A 91 -1.95 10.55 -3.01
C ALA A 91 -1.72 10.24 -4.49
N PHE A 92 -2.03 9.01 -4.93
CA PHE A 92 -1.83 8.57 -6.32
C PHE A 92 -3.13 8.62 -7.12
N SER A 93 -4.17 7.95 -6.64
CA SER A 93 -5.46 7.89 -7.33
C SER A 93 -6.04 9.29 -7.54
N GLY A 94 -6.64 9.52 -8.73
CA GLY A 94 -7.16 10.82 -9.13
C GLY A 94 -6.14 11.76 -9.76
N LYS A 95 -4.84 11.40 -9.77
CA LYS A 95 -3.78 12.17 -10.43
C LYS A 95 -3.40 11.56 -11.77
N ASP A 96 -3.25 12.39 -12.79
CA ASP A 96 -2.66 11.99 -14.06
C ASP A 96 -1.12 11.84 -13.94
N PRO A 97 -0.43 11.20 -14.90
CA PRO A 97 1.00 10.90 -14.79
C PRO A 97 1.93 12.12 -14.81
N THR A 98 1.45 13.32 -15.11
CA THR A 98 2.26 14.53 -15.00
C THR A 98 2.54 14.93 -13.55
N LYS A 99 1.79 14.39 -12.60
CA LYS A 99 1.98 14.62 -11.17
C LYS A 99 3.04 13.66 -10.63
N VAL A 100 4.18 14.21 -10.22
CA VAL A 100 5.31 13.44 -9.70
C VAL A 100 4.99 12.66 -8.42
N ASP A 101 4.04 13.11 -7.63
CA ASP A 101 3.53 12.35 -6.49
C ASP A 101 3.16 10.91 -6.87
N ARG A 102 2.62 10.72 -8.07
CA ARG A 102 2.26 9.40 -8.60
C ARG A 102 3.37 8.81 -9.46
N SER A 103 3.75 9.46 -10.55
CA SER A 103 4.68 8.91 -11.54
C SER A 103 6.08 8.67 -10.96
N ALA A 104 6.59 9.60 -10.15
CA ALA A 104 7.90 9.43 -9.54
C ALA A 104 7.88 8.39 -8.40
N ALA A 105 6.78 8.21 -7.67
CA ALA A 105 6.67 7.13 -6.71
C ALA A 105 6.73 5.75 -7.38
N TYR A 106 6.07 5.58 -8.53
CA TYR A 106 6.19 4.35 -9.33
C TYR A 106 7.60 4.16 -9.88
N ALA A 107 8.26 5.24 -10.33
CA ALA A 107 9.64 5.19 -10.79
C ALA A 107 10.60 4.83 -9.65
N ALA A 108 10.46 5.42 -8.48
CA ALA A 108 11.26 5.10 -7.30
C ALA A 108 11.11 3.62 -6.90
N ARG A 109 9.88 3.08 -6.92
CA ARG A 109 9.63 1.64 -6.71
C ARG A 109 10.35 0.78 -7.73
N TYR A 110 10.27 1.14 -9.01
CA TYR A 110 10.95 0.44 -10.09
C TYR A 110 12.47 0.44 -9.90
N VAL A 111 13.07 1.59 -9.61
CA VAL A 111 14.51 1.72 -9.36
C VAL A 111 14.94 0.86 -8.16
N ALA A 112 14.22 0.92 -7.04
CA ALA A 112 14.52 0.11 -5.87
C ALA A 112 14.47 -1.40 -6.20
N LYS A 113 13.48 -1.84 -6.97
CA LYS A 113 13.41 -3.23 -7.45
C LYS A 113 14.57 -3.60 -8.37
N CYS A 114 15.00 -2.70 -9.25
CA CYS A 114 16.16 -2.93 -10.13
C CYS A 114 17.44 -3.10 -9.32
N LEU A 115 17.68 -2.28 -8.30
CA LEU A 115 18.86 -2.40 -7.43
C LEU A 115 18.92 -3.75 -6.71
N VAL A 116 17.79 -4.22 -6.19
CA VAL A 116 17.70 -5.53 -5.52
C VAL A 116 17.83 -6.67 -6.54
N ALA A 117 17.16 -6.59 -7.68
CA ALA A 117 17.23 -7.61 -8.74
C ALA A 117 18.63 -7.73 -9.36
N ALA A 118 19.39 -6.65 -9.40
CA ALA A 118 20.79 -6.64 -9.83
C ALA A 118 21.77 -7.18 -8.78
N GLY A 119 21.30 -7.56 -7.59
CA GLY A 119 22.13 -8.04 -6.49
C GLY A 119 22.99 -6.96 -5.83
N LEU A 120 22.67 -5.67 -6.07
CA LEU A 120 23.43 -4.55 -5.51
C LEU A 120 23.07 -4.28 -4.04
N ALA A 121 21.90 -4.70 -3.60
CA ALA A 121 21.46 -4.66 -2.21
C ALA A 121 20.41 -5.75 -1.97
N GLU A 122 20.28 -6.24 -0.74
CA GLU A 122 19.16 -7.12 -0.38
C GLU A 122 17.88 -6.31 -0.12
N ARG A 123 18.05 -5.05 0.26
CA ARG A 123 16.99 -4.10 0.56
C ARG A 123 17.38 -2.71 0.10
N ALA A 124 16.45 -1.99 -0.54
CA ALA A 124 16.68 -0.63 -0.99
C ALA A 124 15.43 0.25 -0.82
N GLU A 125 15.66 1.50 -0.42
CA GLU A 125 14.68 2.57 -0.44
C GLU A 125 15.22 3.71 -1.31
N VAL A 126 14.38 4.26 -2.20
CA VAL A 126 14.75 5.36 -3.10
C VAL A 126 13.84 6.54 -2.84
N GLN A 127 14.44 7.70 -2.60
CA GLN A 127 13.75 8.97 -2.46
C GLN A 127 14.07 9.89 -3.61
N LEU A 128 13.05 10.47 -4.21
CA LEU A 128 13.15 11.48 -5.28
C LEU A 128 12.49 12.77 -4.82
N SER A 129 13.16 13.90 -5.01
CA SER A 129 12.62 15.22 -4.70
C SER A 129 12.64 16.10 -5.95
N TYR A 130 11.56 16.84 -6.16
CA TYR A 130 11.40 17.73 -7.32
C TYR A 130 11.08 19.16 -6.86
N ALA A 131 11.42 20.11 -7.71
CA ALA A 131 11.01 21.51 -7.58
C ALA A 131 10.17 21.91 -8.80
N ILE A 132 9.12 22.68 -8.58
CA ILE A 132 8.29 23.23 -9.68
C ILE A 132 9.14 24.04 -10.63
N GLY A 133 9.01 23.77 -11.94
CA GLY A 133 9.77 24.44 -12.99
C GLY A 133 11.17 23.85 -13.24
N VAL A 134 11.61 22.84 -12.48
CA VAL A 134 12.89 22.16 -12.66
C VAL A 134 12.65 20.71 -13.10
N ALA A 135 13.04 20.36 -14.30
CA ALA A 135 12.75 19.04 -14.88
C ALA A 135 13.53 17.91 -14.19
N LYS A 136 14.79 18.15 -13.83
CA LYS A 136 15.59 17.12 -13.13
C LYS A 136 15.20 17.07 -11.64
N PRO A 137 15.20 15.87 -11.02
CA PRO A 137 15.14 15.78 -9.56
C PRO A 137 16.18 16.68 -8.91
N VAL A 138 15.79 17.43 -7.89
CA VAL A 138 16.70 18.27 -7.12
C VAL A 138 17.49 17.47 -6.09
N SER A 139 16.98 16.29 -5.74
CA SER A 139 17.68 15.32 -4.88
C SER A 139 17.25 13.90 -5.24
N ILE A 140 18.22 12.99 -5.23
CA ILE A 140 18.04 11.54 -5.30
C ILE A 140 18.81 10.95 -4.14
N LEU A 141 18.16 10.12 -3.34
CA LEU A 141 18.77 9.40 -2.24
C LEU A 141 18.47 7.91 -2.38
N VAL A 142 19.49 7.07 -2.22
CA VAL A 142 19.36 5.62 -2.12
C VAL A 142 19.83 5.20 -0.73
N GLU A 143 18.99 4.43 -0.03
CA GLU A 143 19.31 3.84 1.27
C GLU A 143 19.27 2.31 1.16
N SER A 144 20.38 1.66 1.42
CA SER A 144 20.50 0.19 1.37
C SER A 144 20.38 -0.49 2.73
N PHE A 145 20.25 0.27 3.81
CA PHE A 145 20.17 -0.24 5.18
C PHE A 145 21.35 -1.16 5.57
N GLY A 146 22.53 -0.88 5.01
CA GLY A 146 23.73 -1.69 5.24
C GLY A 146 23.74 -3.06 4.56
N THR A 147 22.82 -3.33 3.63
CA THR A 147 22.72 -4.62 2.91
C THR A 147 23.46 -4.64 1.58
N SER A 148 24.15 -3.55 1.23
CA SER A 148 24.95 -3.40 0.02
C SER A 148 26.45 -3.41 0.35
N ALA A 149 27.25 -3.98 -0.56
CA ALA A 149 28.72 -3.83 -0.52
C ALA A 149 29.18 -2.41 -0.95
N LEU A 150 28.30 -1.67 -1.66
CA LEU A 150 28.55 -0.30 -2.08
C LEU A 150 28.01 0.70 -1.05
N ALA A 151 28.67 1.83 -0.92
CA ALA A 151 28.13 2.94 -0.14
C ALA A 151 26.86 3.52 -0.80
N ASN A 152 25.97 4.08 -0.01
CA ASN A 152 24.71 4.67 -0.51
C ASN A 152 24.94 5.77 -1.57
N ASP A 153 26.02 6.55 -1.44
CA ASP A 153 26.39 7.57 -2.42
C ASP A 153 26.79 6.94 -3.77
N ALA A 154 27.48 5.81 -3.76
CA ALA A 154 27.81 5.08 -4.99
C ALA A 154 26.55 4.50 -5.67
N LEU A 155 25.62 3.95 -4.87
CA LEU A 155 24.31 3.50 -5.40
C LEU A 155 23.51 4.67 -5.98
N THR A 156 23.54 5.83 -5.31
CA THR A 156 22.88 7.05 -5.80
C THR A 156 23.48 7.51 -7.13
N ALA A 157 24.80 7.47 -7.29
CA ALA A 157 25.49 7.82 -8.54
C ALA A 157 25.10 6.86 -9.68
N LEU A 158 25.04 5.55 -9.41
CA LEU A 158 24.54 4.56 -10.37
C LEU A 158 23.10 4.84 -10.82
N VAL A 159 22.22 5.20 -9.88
CA VAL A 159 20.84 5.55 -10.22
C VAL A 159 20.80 6.80 -11.10
N GLN A 160 21.60 7.81 -10.82
CA GLN A 160 21.67 9.03 -11.63
C GLN A 160 22.22 8.77 -13.06
N GLU A 161 23.11 7.83 -13.19
CA GLU A 161 23.70 7.46 -14.50
C GLU A 161 22.74 6.65 -15.37
N HIS A 162 22.01 5.69 -14.76
CA HIS A 162 21.26 4.69 -15.50
C HIS A 162 19.75 4.98 -15.63
N PHE A 163 19.19 5.91 -14.86
CA PHE A 163 17.77 6.21 -14.87
C PHE A 163 17.51 7.69 -15.16
N ASP A 164 16.79 7.97 -16.24
CA ASP A 164 16.27 9.31 -16.49
C ASP A 164 14.97 9.53 -15.70
N LEU A 165 15.11 10.19 -14.56
CA LEU A 165 14.01 10.43 -13.62
C LEU A 165 13.34 11.79 -13.81
N ARG A 166 13.52 12.43 -14.99
CA ARG A 166 12.70 13.59 -15.36
C ARG A 166 11.24 13.16 -15.56
N PRO A 167 10.24 13.95 -15.15
CA PRO A 167 8.83 13.54 -15.23
C PRO A 167 8.40 13.09 -16.65
N GLY A 168 8.82 13.83 -17.70
CA GLY A 168 8.54 13.45 -19.08
C GLY A 168 9.17 12.11 -19.48
N ALA A 169 10.41 11.87 -19.07
CA ALA A 169 11.11 10.61 -19.35
C ALA A 169 10.45 9.43 -18.61
N ILE A 170 9.99 9.61 -17.38
CA ILE A 170 9.23 8.59 -16.64
C ILE A 170 7.94 8.22 -17.39
N ILE A 171 7.19 9.22 -17.85
CA ILE A 171 5.93 9.04 -18.59
C ILE A 171 6.20 8.24 -19.88
N GLU A 172 7.25 8.60 -20.61
CA GLU A 172 7.63 7.94 -21.85
C GLU A 172 8.12 6.51 -21.60
N THR A 173 9.08 6.33 -20.70
CA THR A 173 9.67 5.02 -20.36
C THR A 173 8.63 3.99 -19.93
N PHE A 174 7.67 4.40 -19.11
CA PHE A 174 6.61 3.51 -18.67
C PHE A 174 5.36 3.51 -19.57
N GLY A 175 5.34 4.31 -20.63
CA GLY A 175 4.20 4.40 -21.55
C GLY A 175 2.90 4.86 -20.88
N LEU A 176 2.99 5.70 -19.84
CA LEU A 176 1.86 6.00 -18.95
C LEU A 176 0.67 6.66 -19.64
N CYS A 177 0.86 7.29 -20.79
CA CYS A 177 -0.22 7.84 -21.62
C CYS A 177 -0.87 6.78 -22.53
N ASN A 178 -0.13 5.75 -22.93
CA ASN A 178 -0.56 4.77 -23.91
C ASN A 178 -1.07 3.47 -23.29
N LEU A 179 -0.50 3.05 -22.15
CA LEU A 179 -0.89 1.83 -21.44
C LEU A 179 -2.38 1.76 -21.08
N PRO A 180 -3.07 2.84 -20.69
CA PRO A 180 -4.50 2.77 -20.43
C PRO A 180 -5.29 2.25 -21.62
N GLN A 181 -5.03 2.76 -22.83
CA GLN A 181 -5.67 2.30 -24.05
C GLN A 181 -5.30 0.85 -24.40
N GLN A 182 -4.01 0.51 -24.32
CA GLN A 182 -3.50 -0.83 -24.64
C GLN A 182 -4.04 -1.91 -23.69
N ARG A 183 -4.41 -1.54 -22.46
CA ARG A 183 -4.95 -2.42 -21.43
C ARG A 183 -6.44 -2.24 -21.18
N GLY A 184 -7.22 -1.88 -22.22
CA GLY A 184 -8.68 -1.81 -22.15
C GLY A 184 -9.25 -0.71 -21.24
N GLY A 185 -8.49 0.36 -21.00
CA GLY A 185 -8.94 1.53 -20.20
C GLY A 185 -8.82 1.38 -18.71
N ARG A 186 -8.45 0.18 -18.18
CA ARG A 186 -8.46 -0.10 -16.74
C ARG A 186 -7.10 -0.03 -16.05
N PHE A 187 -6.04 0.32 -16.76
CA PHE A 187 -4.67 0.28 -16.24
C PHE A 187 -4.52 0.94 -14.87
N TYR A 188 -4.97 2.19 -14.72
CA TYR A 188 -4.86 2.89 -13.44
C TYR A 188 -5.80 2.37 -12.35
N GLN A 189 -6.93 1.80 -12.71
CA GLN A 189 -7.82 1.12 -11.78
C GLN A 189 -7.15 -0.15 -11.25
N ASP A 190 -6.53 -0.91 -12.13
CA ASP A 190 -5.86 -2.17 -11.76
C ASP A 190 -4.63 -1.92 -10.88
N THR A 191 -3.90 -0.81 -11.09
CA THR A 191 -2.78 -0.42 -10.21
C THR A 191 -3.23 -0.04 -8.80
N ALA A 192 -4.50 0.33 -8.60
CA ALA A 192 -5.02 0.74 -7.30
C ALA A 192 -5.71 -0.40 -6.53
N ALA A 193 -5.88 -1.58 -7.15
CA ALA A 193 -6.53 -2.72 -6.51
C ALA A 193 -5.64 -3.30 -5.40
N TYR A 194 -6.14 -3.28 -4.16
CA TYR A 194 -5.44 -3.75 -2.95
C TYR A 194 -4.13 -3.01 -2.61
N GLY A 195 -4.00 -1.77 -3.05
CA GLY A 195 -2.81 -0.95 -2.93
C GLY A 195 -2.02 -0.86 -4.23
N HIS A 196 -1.07 0.08 -4.30
CA HIS A 196 -0.33 0.36 -5.53
C HIS A 196 0.96 -0.46 -5.68
N PHE A 197 1.41 -1.12 -4.60
CA PHE A 197 2.69 -1.84 -4.56
C PHE A 197 2.59 -3.23 -3.97
#